data_26835faa2b4adf6c2bdbe83ab4ffa74b
#
_entry.id   26835faa2b4adf6c2bdbe83ab4ffa74b
#
_cell.length_a   1.000
_cell.length_b   1.000
_cell.length_c   1.000
_cell.angle_alpha   90.00
_cell.angle_beta   90.00
_cell.angle_gamma   90.00
#
_symmetry.space_group_name_H-M   'P 1'
#
loop_
_entity.id
_entity.type
_entity.pdbx_description
1 polymer ?
#
loop_
_entity_poly.entity_id
_entity_poly.type
_entity_poly.pdbx_seq_one_letter_code
_entity_poly.pdbx_strand_id
1 'polypeptide(L)'
;MADPADQPPRGIRVATIGSVPVHLGWSWLLLGLIIVVIIGPGTAARFGPATGYAIAAAYAVALLVSVLAHEAAHAVVARAFGHRVHRVVADLWGGHTAFDATHGTAWTAAAIAVVGPLTNGVIGVLAFGGAVVSGSPVLVTLLSGVAFVNGALAVFNLLPGLPLDGGQVVESLVWAATGDQSRARVIAGWSGRVLVVLIVGLIIGVPLLRGSSPQLTTTLWTALIGAFLWSGATAAIAQGRSLGTIRGLDVASVVEPAAAIAADSPLSGLTSLRALPVVVDAQGRPLGLVDHDALRSVPPGAVGETPVSAVTTPAPEGWSTELRPGHEAMDLVMAFQRSRSSIVAVTEGGTLRGVARAQRVNAALSRN
;
A
#
# COMPACT_ATOMS: atom_id res chain seq x y z
N MET A 1 -13.60 3.34 3.35
CA MET A 1 -12.74 3.61 2.19
C MET A 1 -12.59 2.28 1.47
N ALA A 2 -12.85 2.21 0.15
CA ALA A 2 -12.68 0.95 -0.59
C ALA A 2 -11.22 0.51 -0.50
N ASP A 3 -10.99 -0.80 -0.40
CA ASP A 3 -9.63 -1.36 -0.43
C ASP A 3 -8.95 -0.88 -1.71
N PRO A 4 -7.73 -0.33 -1.66
CA PRO A 4 -6.97 0.03 -2.86
C PRO A 4 -6.81 -1.15 -3.84
N ALA A 5 -6.89 -2.39 -3.35
CA ALA A 5 -6.87 -3.60 -4.17
C ALA A 5 -8.14 -3.78 -5.02
N ASP A 6 -9.30 -3.28 -4.57
CA ASP A 6 -10.60 -3.41 -5.26
C ASP A 6 -10.86 -2.33 -6.33
N GLN A 7 -10.04 -1.28 -6.38
CA GLN A 7 -10.20 -0.27 -7.43
C GLN A 7 -9.68 -0.83 -8.75
N PRO A 8 -10.49 -0.77 -9.84
CA PRO A 8 -9.99 -1.19 -11.15
C PRO A 8 -8.75 -0.35 -11.50
N PRO A 9 -7.67 -0.99 -11.96
CA PRO A 9 -6.45 -0.27 -12.30
C PRO A 9 -6.75 0.72 -13.43
N ARG A 10 -6.40 1.99 -13.24
CA ARG A 10 -6.50 3.02 -14.27
C ARG A 10 -5.35 2.86 -15.25
N GLY A 11 -5.50 1.99 -16.27
CA GLY A 11 -4.44 1.75 -17.25
C GLY A 11 -4.68 0.53 -18.11
N ILE A 12 -3.78 0.32 -19.06
CA ILE A 12 -3.78 -0.80 -19.99
C ILE A 12 -2.97 -1.94 -19.36
N ARG A 13 -3.50 -3.16 -19.35
CA ARG A 13 -2.71 -4.33 -18.99
C ARG A 13 -1.73 -4.65 -20.13
N VAL A 14 -0.43 -4.51 -19.86
CA VAL A 14 0.62 -4.69 -20.87
C VAL A 14 1.35 -6.02 -20.77
N ALA A 15 1.36 -6.65 -19.59
CA ALA A 15 2.06 -7.91 -19.36
C ALA A 15 1.48 -8.66 -18.16
N THR A 16 2.03 -9.85 -17.92
CA THR A 16 1.81 -10.64 -16.69
C THR A 16 3.14 -11.24 -16.27
N ILE A 17 3.56 -11.00 -15.03
CA ILE A 17 4.77 -11.59 -14.43
C ILE A 17 4.32 -12.74 -13.53
N GLY A 18 4.44 -13.98 -14.04
CA GLY A 18 3.80 -15.14 -13.41
C GLY A 18 2.28 -14.99 -13.44
N SER A 19 1.63 -14.88 -12.25
CA SER A 19 0.19 -14.62 -12.11
C SER A 19 -0.14 -13.14 -11.87
N VAL A 20 0.85 -12.25 -11.80
CA VAL A 20 0.68 -10.84 -11.41
C VAL A 20 0.45 -9.98 -12.65
N PRO A 21 -0.69 -9.29 -12.77
CA PRO A 21 -0.95 -8.40 -13.90
C PRO A 21 -0.11 -7.11 -13.77
N VAL A 22 0.47 -6.70 -14.89
CA VAL A 22 1.23 -5.45 -15.03
C VAL A 22 0.40 -4.44 -15.81
N HIS A 23 0.17 -3.28 -15.22
CA HIS A 23 -0.63 -2.21 -15.80
C HIS A 23 0.24 -0.99 -16.11
N LEU A 24 0.02 -0.41 -17.27
CA LEU A 24 0.60 0.85 -17.70
C LEU A 24 -0.45 1.94 -17.61
N GLY A 25 -0.23 2.93 -16.76
CA GLY A 25 -1.09 4.11 -16.65
C GLY A 25 -1.07 4.97 -17.91
N TRP A 26 -2.20 5.57 -18.26
CA TRP A 26 -2.30 6.51 -19.41
C TRP A 26 -1.33 7.69 -19.29
N SER A 27 -1.01 8.09 -18.06
CA SER A 27 -0.04 9.14 -17.75
C SER A 27 1.37 8.84 -18.25
N TRP A 28 1.72 7.55 -18.44
CA TRP A 28 3.00 7.14 -19.02
C TRP A 28 3.16 7.60 -20.47
N LEU A 29 2.09 7.56 -21.27
CA LEU A 29 2.13 8.04 -22.67
C LEU A 29 2.47 9.53 -22.74
N LEU A 30 1.93 10.30 -21.77
CA LEU A 30 2.26 11.72 -21.64
C LEU A 30 3.75 11.91 -21.30
N LEU A 31 4.28 11.13 -20.34
CA LEU A 31 5.70 11.19 -19.97
C LEU A 31 6.59 10.82 -21.18
N GLY A 32 6.25 9.75 -21.89
CA GLY A 32 6.97 9.35 -23.09
C GLY A 32 6.99 10.46 -24.17
N LEU A 33 5.85 11.12 -24.38
CA LEU A 33 5.76 12.26 -25.31
C LEU A 33 6.64 13.43 -24.84
N ILE A 34 6.61 13.76 -23.55
CA ILE A 34 7.45 14.81 -22.96
C ILE A 34 8.93 14.51 -23.17
N ILE A 35 9.36 13.27 -22.96
CA ILE A 35 10.75 12.84 -23.20
C ILE A 35 11.12 13.06 -24.67
N VAL A 36 10.28 12.64 -25.60
CA VAL A 36 10.54 12.81 -27.05
C VAL A 36 10.62 14.28 -27.45
N VAL A 37 9.72 15.12 -26.92
CA VAL A 37 9.68 16.56 -27.22
C VAL A 37 10.90 17.30 -26.65
N ILE A 38 11.36 16.92 -25.44
CA ILE A 38 12.49 17.60 -24.79
C ILE A 38 13.83 17.12 -25.36
N ILE A 39 14.01 15.81 -25.53
CA ILE A 39 15.29 15.21 -25.94
C ILE A 39 15.46 15.18 -27.46
N GLY A 40 14.35 15.01 -28.20
CA GLY A 40 14.33 14.85 -29.64
C GLY A 40 15.07 15.93 -30.41
N PRO A 41 14.86 17.24 -30.18
CA PRO A 41 15.56 18.30 -30.90
C PRO A 41 17.09 18.24 -30.73
N GLY A 42 17.59 18.01 -29.54
CA GLY A 42 19.02 17.91 -29.27
C GLY A 42 19.69 16.70 -29.94
N THR A 43 19.01 15.53 -29.91
CA THR A 43 19.49 14.31 -30.58
C THR A 43 19.35 14.42 -32.10
N ALA A 44 18.29 15.08 -32.61
CA ALA A 44 18.09 15.33 -34.04
C ALA A 44 19.15 16.27 -34.64
N ALA A 45 19.56 17.28 -33.88
CA ALA A 45 20.66 18.19 -34.31
C ALA A 45 22.00 17.45 -34.45
N ARG A 46 22.21 16.38 -33.66
CA ARG A 46 23.46 15.59 -33.67
C ARG A 46 23.47 14.45 -34.70
N PHE A 47 22.35 13.78 -34.90
CA PHE A 47 22.26 12.53 -35.64
C PHE A 47 21.33 12.58 -36.85
N GLY A 48 20.75 13.74 -37.13
CA GLY A 48 19.69 13.92 -38.13
C GLY A 48 18.30 13.62 -37.56
N PRO A 49 17.24 14.13 -38.18
CA PRO A 49 15.89 14.10 -37.63
C PRO A 49 15.38 12.69 -37.32
N ALA A 50 15.46 11.76 -38.28
CA ALA A 50 14.92 10.41 -38.12
C ALA A 50 15.64 9.65 -36.97
N THR A 51 16.98 9.62 -36.98
CA THR A 51 17.79 8.93 -35.97
C THR A 51 17.63 9.60 -34.60
N GLY A 52 17.63 10.95 -34.55
CA GLY A 52 17.53 11.65 -33.27
C GLY A 52 16.21 11.44 -32.57
N TYR A 53 15.07 11.54 -33.29
CA TYR A 53 13.76 11.23 -32.68
C TYR A 53 13.61 9.74 -32.34
N ALA A 54 14.23 8.83 -33.10
CA ALA A 54 14.28 7.40 -32.74
C ALA A 54 15.05 7.18 -31.42
N ILE A 55 16.17 7.88 -31.20
CA ILE A 55 16.91 7.83 -29.93
C ILE A 55 16.04 8.36 -28.78
N ALA A 56 15.34 9.48 -28.97
CA ALA A 56 14.45 10.03 -27.94
C ALA A 56 13.30 9.08 -27.58
N ALA A 57 12.69 8.45 -28.59
CA ALA A 57 11.66 7.42 -28.38
C ALA A 57 12.24 6.18 -27.65
N ALA A 58 13.46 5.76 -28.02
CA ALA A 58 14.15 4.66 -27.35
C ALA A 58 14.44 4.98 -25.87
N TYR A 59 14.74 6.21 -25.51
CA TYR A 59 14.87 6.62 -24.11
C TYR A 59 13.56 6.50 -23.34
N ALA A 60 12.42 6.89 -23.93
CA ALA A 60 11.12 6.73 -23.28
C ALA A 60 10.80 5.25 -23.02
N VAL A 61 11.08 4.37 -24.01
CA VAL A 61 10.91 2.93 -23.87
C VAL A 61 11.88 2.35 -22.82
N ALA A 62 13.16 2.75 -22.86
CA ALA A 62 14.17 2.28 -21.91
C ALA A 62 13.82 2.68 -20.46
N LEU A 63 13.32 3.90 -20.25
CA LEU A 63 12.85 4.33 -18.92
C LEU A 63 11.67 3.48 -18.45
N LEU A 64 10.69 3.21 -19.34
CA LEU A 64 9.57 2.32 -19.02
C LEU A 64 10.05 0.94 -18.59
N VAL A 65 10.95 0.34 -19.38
CA VAL A 65 11.53 -0.98 -19.08
C VAL A 65 12.28 -0.95 -17.74
N SER A 66 13.04 0.13 -17.47
CA SER A 66 13.78 0.30 -16.22
C SER A 66 12.86 0.39 -15.00
N VAL A 67 11.77 1.16 -15.08
CA VAL A 67 10.78 1.26 -13.99
C VAL A 67 10.04 -0.07 -13.83
N LEU A 68 9.63 -0.73 -14.89
CA LEU A 68 8.97 -2.04 -14.81
C LEU A 68 9.91 -3.12 -14.25
N ALA A 69 11.19 -3.10 -14.60
CA ALA A 69 12.18 -4.03 -14.05
C ALA A 69 12.40 -3.80 -12.54
N HIS A 70 12.44 -2.55 -12.11
CA HIS A 70 12.51 -2.15 -10.70
C HIS A 70 11.31 -2.69 -9.92
N GLU A 71 10.08 -2.43 -10.38
CA GLU A 71 8.85 -2.93 -9.74
C GLU A 71 8.73 -4.45 -9.78
N ALA A 72 9.14 -5.07 -10.89
CA ALA A 72 9.17 -6.51 -11.01
C ALA A 72 10.12 -7.15 -9.99
N ALA A 73 11.25 -6.51 -9.71
CA ALA A 73 12.19 -6.98 -8.70
C ALA A 73 11.55 -6.98 -7.30
N HIS A 74 10.85 -5.90 -6.92
CA HIS A 74 10.08 -5.86 -5.67
C HIS A 74 9.03 -6.98 -5.63
N ALA A 75 8.27 -7.17 -6.70
CA ALA A 75 7.24 -8.21 -6.80
C ALA A 75 7.82 -9.64 -6.66
N VAL A 76 8.93 -9.92 -7.33
CA VAL A 76 9.59 -11.24 -7.29
C VAL A 76 10.10 -11.54 -5.89
N VAL A 77 10.80 -10.58 -5.26
CA VAL A 77 11.34 -10.78 -3.91
C VAL A 77 10.22 -10.86 -2.86
N ALA A 78 9.17 -10.03 -2.97
CA ALA A 78 8.00 -10.13 -2.10
C ALA A 78 7.35 -11.52 -2.17
N ARG A 79 7.19 -12.07 -3.39
CA ARG A 79 6.67 -13.44 -3.58
C ARG A 79 7.59 -14.51 -3.02
N ALA A 80 8.90 -14.36 -3.17
CA ALA A 80 9.86 -15.31 -2.61
C ALA A 80 9.78 -15.38 -1.08
N PHE A 81 9.38 -14.27 -0.42
CA PHE A 81 9.09 -14.24 1.01
C PHE A 81 7.63 -14.62 1.37
N GLY A 82 6.85 -15.12 0.42
CA GLY A 82 5.49 -15.63 0.67
C GLY A 82 4.39 -14.55 0.64
N HIS A 83 4.70 -13.31 0.27
CA HIS A 83 3.68 -12.27 0.14
C HIS A 83 2.83 -12.48 -1.13
N ARG A 84 1.54 -12.23 -1.02
CA ARG A 84 0.64 -12.21 -2.18
C ARG A 84 0.78 -10.86 -2.89
N VAL A 85 1.28 -10.89 -4.13
CA VAL A 85 1.37 -9.70 -4.98
C VAL A 85 0.13 -9.64 -5.86
N HIS A 86 -0.60 -8.53 -5.78
CA HIS A 86 -1.87 -8.36 -6.49
C HIS A 86 -1.67 -7.75 -7.88
N ARG A 87 -0.83 -6.73 -7.99
CA ARG A 87 -0.58 -6.03 -9.25
C ARG A 87 0.70 -5.20 -9.19
N VAL A 88 1.24 -4.94 -10.38
CA VAL A 88 2.29 -3.96 -10.62
C VAL A 88 1.71 -2.86 -11.51
N VAL A 89 1.91 -1.61 -11.15
CA VAL A 89 1.44 -0.45 -11.93
C VAL A 89 2.62 0.48 -12.18
N ALA A 90 2.79 0.89 -13.44
CA ALA A 90 3.70 1.98 -13.83
C ALA A 90 2.89 3.17 -14.30
N ASP A 91 3.09 4.33 -13.68
CA ASP A 91 2.43 5.59 -14.04
C ASP A 91 3.41 6.77 -14.04
N LEU A 92 2.93 8.00 -14.28
CA LEU A 92 3.75 9.21 -14.32
C LEU A 92 4.54 9.47 -13.02
N TRP A 93 4.00 9.06 -11.88
CA TRP A 93 4.58 9.29 -10.56
C TRP A 93 5.56 8.19 -10.14
N GLY A 94 5.84 7.23 -11.03
CA GLY A 94 6.67 6.06 -10.80
C GLY A 94 5.89 4.76 -10.89
N GLY A 95 6.51 3.66 -10.47
CA GLY A 95 5.86 2.37 -10.31
C GLY A 95 5.39 2.17 -8.87
N HIS A 96 4.43 1.27 -8.70
CA HIS A 96 4.12 0.71 -7.39
C HIS A 96 3.63 -0.73 -7.49
N THR A 97 4.12 -1.54 -6.56
CA THR A 97 3.74 -2.94 -6.43
C THR A 97 2.81 -3.09 -5.23
N ALA A 98 1.56 -3.51 -5.47
CA ALA A 98 0.61 -3.78 -4.41
C ALA A 98 0.73 -5.23 -3.94
N PHE A 99 1.06 -5.43 -2.65
CA PHE A 99 1.14 -6.75 -2.02
C PHE A 99 0.65 -6.71 -0.57
N ASP A 100 0.23 -7.88 -0.06
CA ASP A 100 -0.19 -8.04 1.33
C ASP A 100 1.02 -8.11 2.25
N ALA A 101 1.14 -7.16 3.18
CA ALA A 101 2.24 -7.10 4.15
C ALA A 101 1.95 -7.83 5.48
N THR A 102 0.96 -8.74 5.51
CA THR A 102 0.39 -9.29 6.75
C THR A 102 1.33 -10.19 7.57
N HIS A 103 2.44 -10.68 7.00
CA HIS A 103 3.34 -11.64 7.65
C HIS A 103 4.83 -11.29 7.49
N GLY A 104 5.16 -10.02 7.19
CA GLY A 104 6.54 -9.60 6.97
C GLY A 104 7.32 -9.36 8.28
N THR A 105 8.62 -9.59 8.23
CA THR A 105 9.58 -9.14 9.23
C THR A 105 10.26 -7.84 8.75
N ALA A 106 10.92 -7.12 9.66
CA ALA A 106 11.69 -5.94 9.28
C ALA A 106 12.76 -6.27 8.22
N TRP A 107 13.39 -7.45 8.29
CA TRP A 107 14.42 -7.86 7.33
C TRP A 107 13.86 -8.22 5.95
N THR A 108 12.66 -8.85 5.89
CA THR A 108 12.01 -9.10 4.61
C THR A 108 11.58 -7.81 3.95
N ALA A 109 11.07 -6.83 4.73
CA ALA A 109 10.73 -5.50 4.23
C ALA A 109 11.96 -4.75 3.69
N ALA A 110 13.10 -4.80 4.40
CA ALA A 110 14.36 -4.21 3.94
C ALA A 110 14.85 -4.85 2.62
N ALA A 111 14.82 -6.19 2.53
CA ALA A 111 15.24 -6.91 1.33
C ALA A 111 14.36 -6.55 0.11
N ILE A 112 13.03 -6.47 0.31
CA ILE A 112 12.10 -6.02 -0.73
C ILE A 112 12.44 -4.59 -1.15
N ALA A 113 12.68 -3.69 -0.20
CA ALA A 113 12.95 -2.28 -0.50
C ALA A 113 14.25 -2.06 -1.30
N VAL A 114 15.32 -2.81 -1.01
CA VAL A 114 16.63 -2.61 -1.65
C VAL A 114 16.69 -3.16 -3.08
N VAL A 115 15.91 -4.19 -3.42
CA VAL A 115 16.07 -4.91 -4.69
C VAL A 115 15.73 -4.06 -5.93
N GLY A 116 14.77 -3.14 -5.84
CA GLY A 116 14.43 -2.22 -6.93
C GLY A 116 15.61 -1.32 -7.31
N PRO A 117 16.15 -0.52 -6.38
CA PRO A 117 17.36 0.28 -6.61
C PRO A 117 18.56 -0.54 -7.09
N LEU A 118 18.78 -1.74 -6.54
CA LEU A 118 19.84 -2.63 -7.01
C LEU A 118 19.65 -3.04 -8.47
N THR A 119 18.41 -3.34 -8.87
CA THR A 119 18.09 -3.68 -10.26
C THR A 119 18.45 -2.53 -11.20
N ASN A 120 18.07 -1.30 -10.84
CA ASN A 120 18.46 -0.12 -11.62
C ASN A 120 19.98 0.06 -11.63
N GLY A 121 20.66 -0.14 -10.50
CA GLY A 121 22.11 -0.10 -10.42
C GLY A 121 22.78 -1.08 -11.41
N VAL A 122 22.30 -2.32 -11.44
CA VAL A 122 22.80 -3.36 -12.38
C VAL A 122 22.55 -2.95 -13.83
N ILE A 123 21.33 -2.49 -14.17
CA ILE A 123 21.00 -2.01 -15.52
C ILE A 123 21.95 -0.85 -15.89
N GLY A 124 22.16 0.10 -14.98
CA GLY A 124 23.05 1.23 -15.18
C GLY A 124 24.49 0.82 -15.48
N VAL A 125 25.05 -0.11 -14.70
CA VAL A 125 26.40 -0.64 -14.89
C VAL A 125 26.55 -1.39 -16.22
N LEU A 126 25.56 -2.24 -16.57
CA LEU A 126 25.57 -2.99 -17.83
C LEU A 126 25.47 -2.04 -19.03
N ALA A 127 24.60 -1.03 -18.95
CA ALA A 127 24.48 -0.02 -20.01
C ALA A 127 25.77 0.81 -20.14
N PHE A 128 26.39 1.19 -19.03
CA PHE A 128 27.67 1.89 -19.05
C PHE A 128 28.78 1.05 -19.71
N GLY A 129 28.91 -0.22 -19.30
CA GLY A 129 29.86 -1.16 -19.91
C GLY A 129 29.63 -1.31 -21.42
N GLY A 130 28.38 -1.45 -21.84
CA GLY A 130 28.01 -1.49 -23.27
C GLY A 130 28.39 -0.20 -24.02
N ALA A 131 28.21 0.97 -23.39
CA ALA A 131 28.62 2.25 -23.97
C ALA A 131 30.13 2.36 -24.17
N VAL A 132 30.93 1.87 -23.19
CA VAL A 132 32.39 1.92 -23.25
C VAL A 132 32.97 1.07 -24.39
N VAL A 133 32.39 -0.12 -24.62
CA VAL A 133 32.87 -1.03 -25.64
C VAL A 133 32.26 -0.78 -27.02
N SER A 134 31.26 0.10 -27.14
CA SER A 134 30.57 0.36 -28.40
C SER A 134 31.37 1.28 -29.31
N GLY A 135 31.54 0.87 -30.57
CA GLY A 135 32.10 1.72 -31.64
C GLY A 135 31.06 2.64 -32.33
N SER A 136 29.78 2.51 -31.99
CA SER A 136 28.68 3.28 -32.63
C SER A 136 28.34 4.53 -31.82
N PRO A 137 28.45 5.76 -32.36
CA PRO A 137 28.09 6.96 -31.66
C PRO A 137 26.59 6.98 -31.19
N VAL A 138 25.70 6.36 -31.95
CA VAL A 138 24.29 6.21 -31.60
C VAL A 138 24.11 5.34 -30.38
N LEU A 139 24.76 4.16 -30.35
CA LEU A 139 24.69 3.23 -29.23
C LEU A 139 25.37 3.82 -27.98
N VAL A 140 26.51 4.49 -28.13
CA VAL A 140 27.18 5.19 -27.01
C VAL A 140 26.23 6.22 -26.41
N THR A 141 25.54 7.03 -27.22
CA THR A 141 24.61 8.05 -26.74
C THR A 141 23.44 7.38 -26.00
N LEU A 142 22.79 6.39 -26.61
CA LEU A 142 21.66 5.68 -26.01
C LEU A 142 22.05 5.00 -24.70
N LEU A 143 23.09 4.20 -24.70
CA LEU A 143 23.50 3.44 -23.53
C LEU A 143 24.04 4.32 -22.39
N SER A 144 24.73 5.42 -22.71
CA SER A 144 25.15 6.40 -21.69
C SER A 144 23.95 7.07 -21.02
N GLY A 145 22.90 7.41 -21.78
CA GLY A 145 21.67 7.96 -21.21
C GLY A 145 20.93 6.95 -20.35
N VAL A 146 20.83 5.69 -20.78
CA VAL A 146 20.25 4.60 -19.97
C VAL A 146 21.06 4.39 -18.69
N ALA A 147 22.38 4.39 -18.78
CA ALA A 147 23.28 4.26 -17.62
C ALA A 147 23.06 5.39 -16.61
N PHE A 148 23.02 6.64 -17.10
CA PHE A 148 22.81 7.82 -16.28
C PHE A 148 21.45 7.78 -15.56
N VAL A 149 20.37 7.53 -16.30
CA VAL A 149 19.01 7.51 -15.73
C VAL A 149 18.86 6.38 -14.69
N ASN A 150 19.36 5.19 -14.99
CA ASN A 150 19.29 4.08 -14.04
C ASN A 150 20.16 4.29 -12.81
N GLY A 151 21.36 4.86 -12.99
CA GLY A 151 22.21 5.28 -11.87
C GLY A 151 21.53 6.33 -11.00
N ALA A 152 20.91 7.34 -11.62
CA ALA A 152 20.15 8.36 -10.90
C ALA A 152 18.94 7.76 -10.15
N LEU A 153 18.15 6.88 -10.78
CA LEU A 153 17.04 6.18 -10.14
C LEU A 153 17.51 5.33 -8.95
N ALA A 154 18.62 4.60 -9.10
CA ALA A 154 19.19 3.77 -8.02
C ALA A 154 19.59 4.64 -6.82
N VAL A 155 20.35 5.71 -7.05
CA VAL A 155 20.82 6.62 -6.00
C VAL A 155 19.64 7.35 -5.36
N PHE A 156 18.71 7.88 -6.17
CA PHE A 156 17.56 8.63 -5.67
C PHE A 156 16.64 7.76 -4.81
N ASN A 157 16.33 6.54 -5.27
CA ASN A 157 15.50 5.61 -4.49
C ASN A 157 16.20 5.08 -3.23
N LEU A 158 17.52 5.12 -3.14
CA LEU A 158 18.26 4.76 -1.92
C LEU A 158 18.37 5.92 -0.90
N LEU A 159 17.89 7.13 -1.23
CA LEU A 159 17.90 8.23 -0.26
C LEU A 159 17.01 7.89 0.95
N PRO A 160 17.49 8.20 2.17
CA PRO A 160 16.89 7.73 3.42
C PRO A 160 15.64 8.52 3.81
N GLY A 161 14.54 8.36 3.10
CA GLY A 161 13.29 9.05 3.40
C GLY A 161 12.09 8.54 2.62
N LEU A 162 10.98 8.28 3.29
CA LEU A 162 9.73 7.96 2.61
C LEU A 162 9.25 9.17 1.78
N PRO A 163 8.70 8.96 0.58
CA PRO A 163 8.16 7.69 0.06
C PRO A 163 9.15 6.83 -0.76
N LEU A 164 10.45 7.11 -0.73
CA LEU A 164 11.47 6.37 -1.49
C LEU A 164 11.77 5.01 -0.84
N ASP A 165 12.36 4.09 -1.60
CA ASP A 165 12.74 2.75 -1.10
C ASP A 165 13.76 2.82 0.04
N GLY A 166 14.73 3.73 -0.01
CA GLY A 166 15.66 3.99 1.08
C GLY A 166 14.94 4.43 2.36
N GLY A 167 13.80 5.10 2.25
CA GLY A 167 12.92 5.38 3.38
C GLY A 167 12.28 4.12 3.95
N GLN A 168 11.91 3.13 3.13
CA GLN A 168 11.45 1.82 3.59
C GLN A 168 12.58 1.03 4.27
N VAL A 169 13.81 1.18 3.81
CA VAL A 169 14.98 0.62 4.52
C VAL A 169 15.14 1.25 5.89
N VAL A 170 15.02 2.59 6.02
CA VAL A 170 15.02 3.29 7.32
C VAL A 170 13.88 2.78 8.21
N GLU A 171 12.64 2.68 7.67
CA GLU A 171 11.50 2.10 8.39
C GLU A 171 11.84 0.70 8.91
N SER A 172 12.41 -0.16 8.08
CA SER A 172 12.76 -1.53 8.43
C SER A 172 13.83 -1.60 9.52
N LEU A 173 14.86 -0.78 9.45
CA LEU A 173 15.93 -0.72 10.46
C LEU A 173 15.40 -0.25 11.81
N VAL A 174 14.58 0.82 11.82
CA VAL A 174 13.97 1.32 13.05
C VAL A 174 12.99 0.29 13.62
N TRP A 175 12.22 -0.40 12.76
CA TRP A 175 11.34 -1.47 13.20
C TRP A 175 12.12 -2.64 13.81
N ALA A 176 13.21 -3.08 13.18
CA ALA A 176 14.08 -4.13 13.74
C ALA A 176 14.64 -3.75 15.11
N ALA A 177 14.99 -2.47 15.31
CA ALA A 177 15.59 -1.98 16.54
C ALA A 177 14.55 -1.76 17.66
N THR A 178 13.32 -1.34 17.33
CA THR A 178 12.31 -0.93 18.32
C THR A 178 11.19 -1.94 18.52
N GLY A 179 11.00 -2.88 17.59
CA GLY A 179 9.85 -3.79 17.55
C GLY A 179 8.53 -3.08 17.14
N ASP A 180 8.54 -1.77 16.94
CA ASP A 180 7.35 -0.97 16.68
C ASP A 180 7.35 -0.41 15.24
N GLN A 181 6.60 -1.06 14.37
CA GLN A 181 6.46 -0.67 12.96
C GLN A 181 5.75 0.70 12.81
N SER A 182 4.83 1.05 13.71
CA SER A 182 4.10 2.32 13.63
C SER A 182 5.03 3.50 13.87
N ARG A 183 5.87 3.42 14.91
CA ARG A 183 6.93 4.40 15.19
C ARG A 183 7.97 4.45 14.08
N ALA A 184 8.39 3.28 13.57
CA ALA A 184 9.35 3.20 12.48
C ALA A 184 8.87 3.96 11.25
N ARG A 185 7.59 3.77 10.87
CA ARG A 185 6.99 4.48 9.73
C ARG A 185 6.92 6.00 9.94
N VAL A 186 6.58 6.45 11.15
CA VAL A 186 6.59 7.88 11.49
C VAL A 186 8.00 8.46 11.38
N ILE A 187 9.02 7.77 11.90
CA ILE A 187 10.43 8.22 11.84
C ILE A 187 10.90 8.28 10.39
N ALA A 188 10.62 7.25 9.58
CA ALA A 188 10.99 7.23 8.15
C ALA A 188 10.25 8.31 7.34
N GLY A 189 9.02 8.66 7.72
CA GLY A 189 8.32 9.81 7.14
C GLY A 189 8.96 11.14 7.51
N TRP A 190 9.40 11.32 8.76
CA TRP A 190 10.15 12.52 9.18
C TRP A 190 11.51 12.63 8.49
N SER A 191 12.24 11.51 8.30
CA SER A 191 13.48 11.53 7.52
C SER A 191 13.25 11.99 6.08
N GLY A 192 12.12 11.62 5.47
CA GLY A 192 11.72 12.13 4.16
C GLY A 192 11.50 13.64 4.13
N ARG A 193 10.86 14.22 5.16
CA ARG A 193 10.72 15.69 5.27
C ARG A 193 12.07 16.40 5.43
N VAL A 194 12.95 15.85 6.27
CA VAL A 194 14.32 16.38 6.44
C VAL A 194 15.06 16.33 5.11
N LEU A 195 14.96 15.22 4.37
CA LEU A 195 15.56 15.08 3.05
C LEU A 195 15.07 16.17 2.08
N VAL A 196 13.77 16.46 2.03
CA VAL A 196 13.22 17.53 1.19
C VAL A 196 13.80 18.88 1.57
N VAL A 197 13.87 19.20 2.87
CA VAL A 197 14.46 20.47 3.35
C VAL A 197 15.93 20.58 2.93
N LEU A 198 16.70 19.48 3.04
CA LEU A 198 18.10 19.44 2.61
C LEU A 198 18.26 19.63 1.11
N ILE A 199 17.43 18.96 0.29
CA ILE A 199 17.45 19.11 -1.19
C ILE A 199 17.12 20.54 -1.60
N VAL A 200 16.04 21.11 -1.05
CA VAL A 200 15.63 22.50 -1.35
C VAL A 200 16.69 23.48 -0.86
N GLY A 201 17.21 23.28 0.36
CA GLY A 201 18.27 24.12 0.93
C GLY A 201 19.55 24.09 0.06
N LEU A 202 19.94 22.91 -0.43
CA LEU A 202 21.14 22.76 -1.26
C LEU A 202 20.95 23.37 -2.65
N ILE A 203 19.83 23.10 -3.31
CA ILE A 203 19.63 23.49 -4.72
C ILE A 203 19.18 24.95 -4.85
N ILE A 204 18.42 25.45 -3.91
CA ILE A 204 17.86 26.82 -3.94
C ILE A 204 18.53 27.71 -2.91
N GLY A 205 18.62 27.27 -1.66
CA GLY A 205 19.11 28.07 -0.54
C GLY A 205 20.58 28.44 -0.67
N VAL A 206 21.46 27.47 -0.97
CA VAL A 206 22.90 27.73 -1.08
C VAL A 206 23.23 28.70 -2.22
N PRO A 207 22.69 28.61 -3.46
CA PRO A 207 22.89 29.61 -4.49
C PRO A 207 22.44 31.02 -4.05
N LEU A 208 21.26 31.14 -3.45
CA LEU A 208 20.77 32.44 -2.94
C LEU A 208 21.71 33.05 -1.89
N LEU A 209 22.19 32.24 -0.93
CA LEU A 209 23.16 32.68 0.08
C LEU A 209 24.52 33.15 -0.53
N ARG A 210 24.87 32.61 -1.69
CA ARG A 210 26.07 32.99 -2.47
C ARG A 210 25.82 34.16 -3.43
N GLY A 211 24.64 34.80 -3.37
CA GLY A 211 24.29 35.93 -4.23
C GLY A 211 23.96 35.55 -5.68
N SER A 212 23.74 34.29 -5.98
CA SER A 212 23.32 33.81 -7.29
C SER A 212 21.84 33.39 -7.30
N SER A 213 21.12 33.70 -8.39
CA SER A 213 19.73 33.29 -8.57
C SER A 213 19.67 31.95 -9.26
N PRO A 214 19.01 30.90 -8.65
CA PRO A 214 18.77 29.64 -9.33
C PRO A 214 17.95 29.85 -10.61
N GLN A 215 18.23 29.04 -11.63
CA GLN A 215 17.43 29.08 -12.85
C GLN A 215 15.97 28.74 -12.56
N LEU A 216 15.03 29.41 -13.23
CA LEU A 216 13.60 29.19 -13.04
C LEU A 216 13.20 27.73 -13.23
N THR A 217 13.73 27.07 -14.26
CA THR A 217 13.50 25.63 -14.52
C THR A 217 13.96 24.76 -13.36
N THR A 218 15.16 24.98 -12.83
CA THR A 218 15.68 24.25 -11.65
C THR A 218 14.79 24.47 -10.42
N THR A 219 14.36 25.71 -10.20
CA THR A 219 13.47 26.07 -9.09
C THR A 219 12.12 25.37 -9.20
N LEU A 220 11.51 25.38 -10.39
CA LEU A 220 10.21 24.73 -10.63
C LEU A 220 10.29 23.20 -10.45
N TRP A 221 11.33 22.55 -10.99
CA TRP A 221 11.54 21.11 -10.80
C TRP A 221 11.80 20.75 -9.34
N THR A 222 12.63 21.53 -8.64
CA THR A 222 12.90 21.32 -7.22
C THR A 222 11.64 21.48 -6.38
N ALA A 223 10.81 22.49 -6.68
CA ALA A 223 9.54 22.69 -6.00
C ALA A 223 8.56 21.54 -6.27
N LEU A 224 8.44 21.07 -7.52
CA LEU A 224 7.55 19.98 -7.91
C LEU A 224 7.94 18.67 -7.22
N ILE A 225 9.23 18.28 -7.33
CA ILE A 225 9.73 17.05 -6.70
C ILE A 225 9.68 17.15 -5.18
N GLY A 226 10.04 18.30 -4.62
CA GLY A 226 9.95 18.56 -3.19
C GLY A 226 8.52 18.45 -2.66
N ALA A 227 7.54 19.02 -3.36
CA ALA A 227 6.12 18.91 -2.99
C ALA A 227 5.62 17.46 -3.05
N PHE A 228 6.02 16.71 -4.09
CA PHE A 228 5.70 15.29 -4.21
C PHE A 228 6.26 14.47 -3.04
N LEU A 229 7.55 14.59 -2.77
CA LEU A 229 8.20 13.89 -1.66
C LEU A 229 7.62 14.29 -0.29
N TRP A 230 7.34 15.59 -0.10
CA TRP A 230 6.72 16.08 1.13
C TRP A 230 5.33 15.51 1.36
N SER A 231 4.52 15.42 0.30
CA SER A 231 3.18 14.83 0.38
C SER A 231 3.24 13.35 0.73
N GLY A 232 4.14 12.58 0.10
CA GLY A 232 4.37 11.17 0.41
C GLY A 232 4.88 10.95 1.83
N ALA A 233 5.83 11.76 2.30
CA ALA A 233 6.32 11.74 3.67
C ALA A 233 5.20 12.06 4.68
N THR A 234 4.32 13.01 4.34
CA THR A 234 3.16 13.36 5.18
C THR A 234 2.17 12.21 5.26
N ALA A 235 1.87 11.57 4.14
CA ALA A 235 1.01 10.40 4.09
C ALA A 235 1.58 9.24 4.93
N ALA A 236 2.89 8.99 4.84
CA ALA A 236 3.58 7.97 5.64
C ALA A 236 3.49 8.24 7.15
N ILE A 237 3.69 9.49 7.58
CA ILE A 237 3.52 9.89 8.99
C ILE A 237 2.08 9.66 9.45
N ALA A 238 1.09 10.06 8.65
CA ALA A 238 -0.32 9.85 8.96
C ALA A 238 -0.68 8.37 9.09
N GLN A 239 -0.20 7.54 8.15
CA GLN A 239 -0.39 6.08 8.20
C GLN A 239 0.28 5.45 9.44
N GLY A 240 1.51 5.86 9.77
CA GLY A 240 2.21 5.37 10.95
C GLY A 240 1.45 5.71 12.24
N ARG A 241 0.93 6.94 12.36
CA ARG A 241 0.10 7.36 13.50
C ARG A 241 -1.19 6.56 13.58
N SER A 242 -1.90 6.38 12.45
CA SER A 242 -3.12 5.56 12.41
C SER A 242 -2.87 4.12 12.84
N LEU A 243 -1.77 3.51 12.39
CA LEU A 243 -1.35 2.18 12.83
C LEU A 243 -1.09 2.12 14.33
N GLY A 244 -0.44 3.15 14.89
CA GLY A 244 -0.20 3.27 16.32
C GLY A 244 -1.50 3.38 17.13
N THR A 245 -2.43 4.20 16.66
CA THR A 245 -3.77 4.35 17.27
C THR A 245 -4.55 3.04 17.25
N ILE A 246 -4.54 2.31 16.11
CA ILE A 246 -5.21 1.00 16.02
C ILE A 246 -4.57 0.00 16.97
N ARG A 247 -3.23 -0.11 17.01
CA ARG A 247 -2.54 -1.04 17.91
C ARG A 247 -2.75 -0.72 19.39
N GLY A 248 -2.93 0.55 19.72
CA GLY A 248 -3.24 1.00 21.08
C GLY A 248 -4.70 0.82 21.49
N LEU A 249 -5.58 0.31 20.62
CA LEU A 249 -6.97 0.06 20.95
C LEU A 249 -7.09 -1.11 21.94
N ASP A 250 -7.62 -0.85 23.11
CA ASP A 250 -8.03 -1.90 24.05
C ASP A 250 -9.32 -2.55 23.52
N VAL A 251 -9.17 -3.72 22.90
CA VAL A 251 -10.28 -4.48 22.32
C VAL A 251 -11.30 -4.90 23.38
N ALA A 252 -10.88 -5.18 24.62
CA ALA A 252 -11.78 -5.54 25.69
C ALA A 252 -12.75 -4.40 26.04
N SER A 253 -12.33 -3.15 25.86
CA SER A 253 -13.18 -1.98 26.14
C SER A 253 -14.27 -1.74 25.12
N VAL A 254 -14.13 -2.26 23.89
CA VAL A 254 -15.05 -2.05 22.76
C VAL A 254 -15.90 -3.27 22.41
N VAL A 255 -15.55 -4.45 22.94
CA VAL A 255 -16.32 -5.68 22.78
C VAL A 255 -17.40 -5.75 23.85
N GLU A 256 -18.65 -5.85 23.40
CA GLU A 256 -19.82 -6.02 24.28
C GLU A 256 -20.12 -7.50 24.44
N PRO A 257 -20.52 -7.96 25.65
CA PRO A 257 -20.97 -9.34 25.86
C PRO A 257 -22.11 -9.69 24.90
N ALA A 258 -22.03 -10.85 24.26
CA ALA A 258 -23.09 -11.42 23.44
C ALA A 258 -23.35 -12.86 23.88
N ALA A 259 -24.57 -13.32 23.66
CA ALA A 259 -24.96 -14.69 23.97
C ALA A 259 -25.11 -15.50 22.67
N ALA A 260 -24.38 -16.59 22.56
CA ALA A 260 -24.57 -17.54 21.47
C ALA A 260 -25.89 -18.30 21.65
N ILE A 261 -26.68 -18.38 20.57
CA ILE A 261 -27.87 -19.22 20.51
C ILE A 261 -27.83 -20.05 19.24
N ALA A 262 -28.06 -21.36 19.39
CA ALA A 262 -28.03 -22.26 18.23
C ALA A 262 -29.21 -21.93 17.28
N ALA A 263 -28.95 -22.01 15.97
CA ALA A 263 -29.91 -21.66 14.94
C ALA A 263 -31.21 -22.50 14.98
N ASP A 264 -31.13 -23.71 15.46
CA ASP A 264 -32.24 -24.67 15.63
C ASP A 264 -32.97 -24.57 17.00
N SER A 265 -32.44 -23.74 17.91
CA SER A 265 -33.10 -23.50 19.20
C SER A 265 -34.47 -22.85 19.04
N PRO A 266 -35.47 -23.14 19.87
CA PRO A 266 -36.78 -22.46 19.82
C PRO A 266 -36.65 -21.01 20.28
N LEU A 267 -37.51 -20.11 19.74
CA LEU A 267 -37.51 -18.69 20.09
C LEU A 267 -37.72 -18.42 21.58
N SER A 268 -38.37 -19.33 22.30
CA SER A 268 -38.56 -19.24 23.77
C SER A 268 -37.23 -19.13 24.51
N GLY A 269 -36.12 -19.64 23.96
CA GLY A 269 -34.79 -19.54 24.53
C GLY A 269 -34.26 -18.09 24.53
N LEU A 270 -34.74 -17.20 23.64
CA LEU A 270 -34.34 -15.81 23.59
C LEU A 270 -34.74 -15.00 24.83
N THR A 271 -35.86 -15.35 25.48
CA THR A 271 -36.38 -14.63 26.64
C THR A 271 -35.51 -14.69 27.86
N SER A 272 -34.64 -15.70 27.95
CA SER A 272 -33.69 -15.88 29.06
C SER A 272 -32.35 -15.13 28.87
N LEU A 273 -32.09 -14.61 27.67
CA LEU A 273 -30.82 -13.95 27.32
C LEU A 273 -30.82 -12.49 27.81
N ARG A 274 -29.78 -12.14 28.58
CA ARG A 274 -29.54 -10.75 29.05
C ARG A 274 -28.57 -9.97 28.12
N ALA A 275 -27.89 -10.68 27.23
CA ALA A 275 -26.94 -10.10 26.27
C ALA A 275 -27.47 -10.19 24.85
N LEU A 276 -26.88 -9.45 23.91
CA LEU A 276 -27.25 -9.48 22.50
C LEU A 276 -27.16 -10.90 21.95
N PRO A 277 -28.27 -11.49 21.44
CA PRO A 277 -28.25 -12.82 20.88
C PRO A 277 -27.53 -12.83 19.52
N VAL A 278 -26.51 -13.65 19.40
CA VAL A 278 -25.82 -13.98 18.15
C VAL A 278 -26.16 -15.40 17.78
N VAL A 279 -26.73 -15.58 16.62
CA VAL A 279 -27.13 -16.90 16.11
C VAL A 279 -25.90 -17.63 15.60
N VAL A 280 -25.68 -18.87 16.05
CA VAL A 280 -24.54 -19.69 15.68
C VAL A 280 -24.98 -21.00 15.04
N ASP A 281 -24.10 -21.57 14.21
CA ASP A 281 -24.30 -22.92 13.65
C ASP A 281 -23.92 -24.00 14.67
N ALA A 282 -24.06 -25.28 14.26
CA ALA A 282 -23.72 -26.44 15.10
C ALA A 282 -22.22 -26.51 15.49
N GLN A 283 -21.37 -25.78 14.83
CA GLN A 283 -19.94 -25.63 15.11
C GLN A 283 -19.61 -24.39 15.94
N GLY A 284 -20.63 -23.61 16.37
CA GLY A 284 -20.44 -22.38 17.14
C GLY A 284 -20.05 -21.16 16.31
N ARG A 285 -20.04 -21.25 14.97
CA ARG A 285 -19.68 -20.13 14.09
C ARG A 285 -20.84 -19.14 13.99
N PRO A 286 -20.60 -17.83 14.16
CA PRO A 286 -21.61 -16.80 14.05
C PRO A 286 -22.24 -16.74 12.66
N LEU A 287 -23.57 -16.85 12.56
CA LEU A 287 -24.35 -16.80 11.33
C LEU A 287 -24.99 -15.44 11.10
N GLY A 288 -25.47 -14.78 12.18
CA GLY A 288 -26.21 -13.55 12.08
C GLY A 288 -26.77 -13.07 13.40
N LEU A 289 -27.62 -12.06 13.33
CA LEU A 289 -28.32 -11.47 14.46
C LEU A 289 -29.82 -11.74 14.37
N VAL A 290 -30.47 -11.77 15.52
CA VAL A 290 -31.94 -11.87 15.57
C VAL A 290 -32.56 -10.58 15.03
N ASP A 291 -33.46 -10.71 14.07
CA ASP A 291 -34.29 -9.63 13.55
C ASP A 291 -35.45 -9.37 14.48
N HIS A 292 -35.46 -8.21 15.12
CA HIS A 292 -36.53 -7.85 16.07
C HIS A 292 -37.90 -7.63 15.41
N ASP A 293 -37.96 -7.26 14.14
CA ASP A 293 -39.20 -7.06 13.43
C ASP A 293 -39.79 -8.41 13.00
N ALA A 294 -38.94 -9.30 12.50
CA ALA A 294 -39.34 -10.68 12.23
C ALA A 294 -39.78 -11.39 13.50
N LEU A 295 -39.05 -11.21 14.62
CA LEU A 295 -39.40 -11.80 15.91
C LEU A 295 -40.79 -11.32 16.40
N ARG A 296 -41.12 -10.03 16.26
CA ARG A 296 -42.43 -9.46 16.64
C ARG A 296 -43.58 -9.96 15.78
N SER A 297 -43.30 -10.44 14.57
CA SER A 297 -44.32 -10.98 13.66
C SER A 297 -44.71 -12.42 13.99
N VAL A 298 -43.99 -13.13 14.86
CA VAL A 298 -44.28 -14.51 15.23
C VAL A 298 -45.47 -14.57 16.23
N PRO A 299 -46.50 -15.33 15.95
CA PRO A 299 -47.64 -15.48 16.86
C PRO A 299 -47.22 -16.09 18.21
N PRO A 300 -47.77 -15.64 19.35
CA PRO A 300 -47.37 -16.11 20.67
C PRO A 300 -47.43 -17.63 20.83
N GLY A 301 -48.36 -18.30 20.19
CA GLY A 301 -48.50 -19.77 20.27
C GLY A 301 -47.43 -20.53 19.47
N ALA A 302 -46.74 -19.89 18.54
CA ALA A 302 -45.69 -20.52 17.71
C ALA A 302 -44.27 -20.34 18.25
N VAL A 303 -44.04 -19.51 19.28
CA VAL A 303 -42.71 -19.15 19.81
C VAL A 303 -41.96 -20.40 20.35
N GLY A 304 -42.68 -21.40 20.86
CA GLY A 304 -42.05 -22.63 21.35
C GLY A 304 -41.57 -23.61 20.26
N GLU A 305 -42.13 -23.49 19.05
CA GLU A 305 -41.87 -24.42 17.93
C GLU A 305 -41.04 -23.78 16.82
N THR A 306 -41.02 -22.46 16.74
CA THR A 306 -40.29 -21.71 15.69
C THR A 306 -38.81 -21.66 16.03
N PRO A 307 -37.90 -22.12 15.14
CA PRO A 307 -36.47 -22.03 15.36
C PRO A 307 -35.98 -20.60 15.22
N VAL A 308 -34.88 -20.25 15.94
CA VAL A 308 -34.28 -18.92 15.91
C VAL A 308 -33.82 -18.55 14.50
N SER A 309 -33.41 -19.52 13.69
CA SER A 309 -33.05 -19.31 12.29
C SER A 309 -34.13 -18.65 11.44
N ALA A 310 -35.41 -18.87 11.78
CA ALA A 310 -36.54 -18.28 11.04
C ALA A 310 -36.67 -16.75 11.19
N VAL A 311 -36.08 -16.20 12.26
CA VAL A 311 -36.06 -14.75 12.54
C VAL A 311 -34.63 -14.20 12.57
N THR A 312 -33.70 -14.86 11.88
CA THR A 312 -32.29 -14.44 11.81
C THR A 312 -32.03 -13.68 10.52
N THR A 313 -31.48 -12.48 10.64
CA THR A 313 -30.88 -11.79 9.49
C THR A 313 -29.45 -12.32 9.31
N PRO A 314 -29.17 -13.00 8.18
CA PRO A 314 -27.81 -13.45 7.88
C PRO A 314 -26.87 -12.27 7.82
N ALA A 315 -25.72 -12.40 8.45
CA ALA A 315 -24.70 -11.36 8.41
C ALA A 315 -23.86 -11.46 7.13
N PRO A 316 -23.27 -10.35 6.66
CA PRO A 316 -22.41 -10.37 5.48
C PRO A 316 -21.15 -11.21 5.70
N GLU A 317 -20.58 -11.72 4.62
CA GLU A 317 -19.34 -12.48 4.68
C GLU A 317 -18.22 -11.67 5.36
N GLY A 318 -17.46 -12.33 6.23
CA GLY A 318 -16.37 -11.68 6.98
C GLY A 318 -16.81 -10.82 8.17
N TRP A 319 -18.07 -10.84 8.60
CA TRP A 319 -18.56 -10.11 9.78
C TRP A 319 -18.11 -10.69 11.11
N SER A 320 -17.49 -11.86 11.11
CA SER A 320 -16.89 -12.45 12.30
C SER A 320 -15.37 -12.51 12.19
N THR A 321 -14.69 -12.36 13.30
CA THR A 321 -13.23 -12.43 13.37
C THR A 321 -12.78 -13.19 14.60
N GLU A 322 -11.76 -14.04 14.40
CA GLU A 322 -11.01 -14.66 15.47
C GLU A 322 -9.92 -13.69 15.93
N LEU A 323 -9.89 -13.38 17.22
CA LEU A 323 -8.84 -12.54 17.78
C LEU A 323 -7.55 -13.34 17.95
N ARG A 324 -6.47 -12.86 17.34
CA ARG A 324 -5.14 -13.45 17.49
C ARG A 324 -4.34 -12.65 18.51
N PRO A 325 -3.67 -13.30 19.48
CA PRO A 325 -2.87 -12.62 20.49
C PRO A 325 -1.87 -11.63 19.87
N GLY A 326 -1.89 -10.38 20.34
CA GLY A 326 -1.05 -9.31 19.83
C GLY A 326 -1.50 -8.66 18.51
N HIS A 327 -2.59 -9.14 17.90
CA HIS A 327 -3.17 -8.58 16.66
C HIS A 327 -4.66 -8.24 16.79
N GLU A 328 -5.23 -8.33 17.99
CA GLU A 328 -6.66 -8.24 18.25
C GLU A 328 -7.31 -7.00 17.66
N ALA A 329 -6.70 -5.85 17.86
CA ALA A 329 -7.21 -4.57 17.34
C ALA A 329 -7.19 -4.50 15.81
N MET A 330 -6.15 -5.05 15.20
CA MET A 330 -6.04 -5.09 13.73
C MET A 330 -7.04 -6.06 13.14
N ASP A 331 -7.18 -7.27 13.73
CA ASP A 331 -8.15 -8.27 13.29
C ASP A 331 -9.58 -7.70 13.33
N LEU A 332 -9.91 -6.98 14.40
CA LEU A 332 -11.20 -6.33 14.57
C LEU A 332 -11.44 -5.25 13.51
N VAL A 333 -10.49 -4.34 13.29
CA VAL A 333 -10.60 -3.28 12.29
C VAL A 333 -10.72 -3.85 10.87
N MET A 334 -9.93 -4.87 10.55
CA MET A 334 -10.01 -5.56 9.25
C MET A 334 -11.35 -6.27 9.02
N ALA A 335 -11.97 -6.82 10.07
CA ALA A 335 -13.29 -7.43 9.96
C ALA A 335 -14.37 -6.39 9.61
N PHE A 336 -14.34 -5.21 10.22
CA PHE A 336 -15.22 -4.10 9.85
C PHE A 336 -15.02 -3.65 8.39
N GLN A 337 -13.78 -3.58 7.94
CA GLN A 337 -13.48 -3.18 6.55
C GLN A 337 -13.97 -4.22 5.53
N ARG A 338 -13.75 -5.51 5.79
CA ARG A 338 -14.16 -6.62 4.91
C ARG A 338 -15.66 -6.77 4.83
N SER A 339 -16.33 -6.81 5.99
CA SER A 339 -17.78 -7.05 6.04
C SER A 339 -18.61 -5.82 5.70
N ARG A 340 -18.04 -4.61 5.82
CA ARG A 340 -18.78 -3.33 5.76
C ARG A 340 -20.01 -3.30 6.72
N SER A 341 -19.98 -4.15 7.73
CA SER A 341 -21.05 -4.23 8.73
C SER A 341 -20.85 -3.17 9.81
N SER A 342 -21.92 -2.72 10.42
CA SER A 342 -21.88 -1.87 11.62
C SER A 342 -21.59 -2.66 12.91
N ILE A 343 -21.69 -4.01 12.86
CA ILE A 343 -21.46 -4.92 13.96
C ILE A 343 -20.58 -6.06 13.48
N VAL A 344 -19.58 -6.44 14.28
CA VAL A 344 -18.69 -7.58 14.04
C VAL A 344 -18.77 -8.52 15.22
N ALA A 345 -18.98 -9.82 14.96
CA ALA A 345 -18.88 -10.87 15.97
C ALA A 345 -17.41 -11.20 16.24
N VAL A 346 -17.06 -11.29 17.51
CA VAL A 346 -15.70 -11.56 17.97
C VAL A 346 -15.66 -12.94 18.59
N THR A 347 -14.78 -13.79 18.07
CA THR A 347 -14.51 -15.15 18.57
C THR A 347 -13.11 -15.25 19.15
N GLU A 348 -12.93 -16.15 20.10
CA GLU A 348 -11.67 -16.50 20.73
C GLU A 348 -11.65 -18.00 21.00
N GLY A 349 -10.66 -18.72 20.44
CA GLY A 349 -10.61 -20.18 20.53
C GLY A 349 -11.83 -20.87 19.92
N GLY A 350 -12.40 -20.30 18.84
CA GLY A 350 -13.60 -20.82 18.16
C GLY A 350 -14.91 -20.56 18.90
N THR A 351 -14.90 -19.89 20.08
CA THR A 351 -16.10 -19.55 20.85
C THR A 351 -16.45 -18.07 20.73
N LEU A 352 -17.74 -17.75 20.72
CA LEU A 352 -18.20 -16.36 20.70
C LEU A 352 -17.83 -15.67 22.03
N ARG A 353 -16.98 -14.62 21.93
CA ARG A 353 -16.61 -13.76 23.05
C ARG A 353 -17.58 -12.58 23.22
N GLY A 354 -18.08 -12.06 22.10
CA GLY A 354 -18.96 -10.90 22.11
C GLY A 354 -19.14 -10.30 20.74
N VAL A 355 -19.61 -9.06 20.71
CA VAL A 355 -19.76 -8.26 19.51
C VAL A 355 -19.09 -6.91 19.67
N ALA A 356 -18.52 -6.37 18.61
CA ALA A 356 -18.04 -5.00 18.56
C ALA A 356 -18.94 -4.17 17.63
N ARG A 357 -19.22 -2.92 18.00
CA ARG A 357 -19.95 -1.95 17.18
C ARG A 357 -19.01 -0.93 16.59
N ALA A 358 -19.16 -0.63 15.29
CA ALA A 358 -18.34 0.35 14.59
C ALA A 358 -18.31 1.71 15.30
N GLN A 359 -19.44 2.17 15.85
CA GLN A 359 -19.52 3.42 16.60
C GLN A 359 -18.62 3.44 17.84
N ARG A 360 -18.58 2.34 18.62
CA ARG A 360 -17.72 2.23 19.81
C ARG A 360 -16.24 2.19 19.43
N VAL A 361 -15.91 1.41 18.40
CA VAL A 361 -14.54 1.31 17.90
C VAL A 361 -14.06 2.67 17.41
N ASN A 362 -14.86 3.37 16.57
CA ASN A 362 -14.52 4.70 16.09
C ASN A 362 -14.39 5.72 17.24
N ALA A 363 -15.28 5.67 18.22
CA ALA A 363 -15.19 6.54 19.40
C ALA A 363 -13.95 6.26 20.27
N ALA A 364 -13.51 5.02 20.36
CA ALA A 364 -12.28 4.66 21.06
C ALA A 364 -11.03 5.11 20.29
N LEU A 365 -11.02 4.90 18.95
CA LEU A 365 -9.92 5.34 18.09
C LEU A 365 -9.78 6.87 18.03
N SER A 366 -10.87 7.63 18.19
CA SER A 366 -10.82 9.09 18.18
C SER A 366 -10.38 9.73 19.50
N ARG A 367 -10.30 8.96 20.58
CA ARG A 367 -9.83 9.43 21.91
C ARG A 367 -8.33 9.22 22.12
N ASN A 368 -7.72 8.32 21.35
CA ASN A 368 -6.30 8.02 21.37
C ASN A 368 -5.56 8.82 20.28
#